data_4da8a4862eb2dab63759b1fb359eeeb8
#
_entry.id   4da8a4862eb2dab63759b1fb359eeeb8
#
_cell.length_a   1.000
_cell.length_b   1.000
_cell.length_c   1.000
_cell.angle_alpha   90.00
_cell.angle_beta   90.00
_cell.angle_gamma   90.00
#
_symmetry.space_group_name_H-M   'P 1'
#
loop_
_entity.id
_entity.type
_entity.pdbx_description
1 polymer ?
#
loop_
_entity_poly.entity_id
_entity_poly.type
_entity_poly.pdbx_seq_one_letter_code
_entity_poly.pdbx_strand_id
1 'polypeptide(L)'
;MDNIKQTKMEDSILKKFLVTINFFMDEQFMTLVPPHRTYINYLINKGIIDSYAVSMESYRSWIMMTAENKDEVREYLKKSPLYKYWTYEIDELFVYDGQTYRLPALQMN
;
A
#
# COMPACT_ATOMS: atom_id res chain seq x y z
N MET A 1 -12.90 19.87 24.15
CA MET A 1 -13.83 18.86 24.09
C MET A 1 -14.13 18.52 22.74
N ASP A 2 -14.57 19.44 21.99
CA ASP A 2 -14.90 19.16 20.63
C ASP A 2 -13.73 18.63 19.83
N ASN A 3 -12.56 19.01 20.22
CA ASN A 3 -11.38 18.53 19.52
C ASN A 3 -11.25 17.05 19.55
N ILE A 4 -11.66 16.48 20.65
CA ILE A 4 -11.55 15.05 20.80
C ILE A 4 -12.45 14.34 19.82
N LYS A 5 -13.62 14.88 19.61
CA LYS A 5 -14.52 14.27 18.69
C LYS A 5 -13.99 14.31 17.29
N GLN A 6 -13.43 15.43 16.93
CA GLN A 6 -12.89 15.53 15.60
C GLN A 6 -11.76 14.58 15.38
N THR A 7 -10.95 14.39 16.39
CA THR A 7 -9.86 13.44 16.28
C THR A 7 -10.38 12.05 16.00
N LYS A 8 -11.45 11.67 16.68
CA LYS A 8 -12.01 10.37 16.45
C LYS A 8 -12.55 10.23 15.06
N MET A 9 -13.18 11.28 14.57
CA MET A 9 -13.68 11.20 13.22
C MET A 9 -12.56 11.06 12.22
N GLU A 10 -11.46 11.72 12.48
CA GLU A 10 -10.33 11.58 11.59
C GLU A 10 -9.80 10.18 11.58
N ASP A 11 -9.79 9.55 12.75
CA ASP A 11 -9.33 8.17 12.81
C ASP A 11 -10.22 7.26 11.98
N SER A 12 -11.50 7.60 11.91
CA SER A 12 -12.43 6.73 11.21
C SER A 12 -12.38 6.92 9.71
N ILE A 13 -11.58 7.86 9.21
CA ILE A 13 -11.52 8.11 7.78
C ILE A 13 -10.34 7.44 7.11
N LEU A 14 -9.65 6.56 7.81
CA LEU A 14 -8.63 5.76 7.13
C LEU A 14 -9.30 4.93 6.06
N LYS A 15 -8.67 4.89 4.89
CA LYS A 15 -9.23 4.26 3.71
C LYS A 15 -8.25 3.29 3.13
N LYS A 16 -8.75 2.46 2.24
CA LYS A 16 -7.92 1.51 1.52
C LYS A 16 -7.67 2.01 0.11
N PHE A 17 -6.44 1.86 -0.34
CA PHE A 17 -6.04 2.28 -1.67
C PHE A 17 -5.31 1.15 -2.36
N LEU A 18 -5.60 0.98 -3.64
CA LEU A 18 -4.84 0.07 -4.48
C LEU A 18 -3.90 0.89 -5.35
N VAL A 19 -2.62 0.61 -5.25
CA VAL A 19 -1.62 1.22 -6.10
C VAL A 19 -1.23 0.21 -7.15
N THR A 20 -1.44 0.55 -8.41
CA THR A 20 -1.05 -0.29 -9.52
C THR A 20 0.16 0.35 -10.18
N ILE A 21 1.26 -0.38 -10.19
CA ILE A 21 2.54 0.14 -10.63
C ILE A 21 2.97 -0.60 -11.88
N ASN A 22 3.48 0.14 -12.85
CA ASN A 22 4.26 -0.42 -13.95
C ASN A 22 5.70 0.03 -13.77
N PHE A 23 6.64 -0.87 -13.96
CA PHE A 23 8.04 -0.49 -13.73
C PHE A 23 8.91 -0.94 -14.90
N PHE A 24 10.02 -0.25 -15.07
CA PHE A 24 11.05 -0.68 -15.99
C PHE A 24 12.30 -0.98 -15.17
N MET A 25 13.23 -1.69 -15.80
CA MET A 25 14.45 -2.10 -15.11
C MET A 25 15.64 -1.67 -15.93
N ASP A 26 16.69 -1.25 -15.24
CA ASP A 26 17.99 -1.02 -15.85
C ASP A 26 19.03 -1.76 -15.01
N GLU A 27 20.31 -1.46 -15.26
CA GLU A 27 21.38 -2.20 -14.60
C GLU A 27 21.39 -2.03 -13.10
N GLN A 28 20.88 -0.90 -12.60
CA GLN A 28 20.92 -0.62 -11.17
C GLN A 28 19.71 -1.13 -10.44
N PHE A 29 18.67 -1.48 -11.16
CA PHE A 29 17.40 -1.84 -10.52
C PHE A 29 17.60 -2.90 -9.45
N MET A 30 18.26 -4.00 -9.79
CA MET A 30 18.38 -5.11 -8.85
C MET A 30 19.22 -4.77 -7.64
N THR A 31 20.15 -3.83 -7.76
CA THR A 31 20.95 -3.41 -6.61
C THR A 31 20.12 -2.63 -5.60
N LEU A 32 19.01 -2.06 -6.05
CA LEU A 32 18.14 -1.28 -5.17
C LEU A 32 17.02 -2.12 -4.57
N VAL A 33 16.89 -3.38 -5.00
CA VAL A 33 15.83 -4.24 -4.47
C VAL A 33 15.98 -4.51 -2.98
N PRO A 34 17.18 -4.85 -2.46
CA PRO A 34 17.26 -5.11 -1.02
C PRO A 34 16.83 -3.93 -0.15
N PRO A 35 17.30 -2.70 -0.36
CA PRO A 35 16.80 -1.59 0.45
C PRO A 35 15.32 -1.33 0.22
N HIS A 36 14.82 -1.56 -0.99
CA HIS A 36 13.39 -1.44 -1.23
C HIS A 36 12.61 -2.47 -0.39
N ARG A 37 13.09 -3.72 -0.36
CA ARG A 37 12.42 -4.75 0.44
C ARG A 37 12.42 -4.38 1.92
N THR A 38 13.49 -3.81 2.40
CA THR A 38 13.55 -3.37 3.79
C THR A 38 12.47 -2.32 4.06
N TYR A 39 12.33 -1.37 3.16
CA TYR A 39 11.33 -0.33 3.31
C TYR A 39 9.90 -0.91 3.24
N ILE A 40 9.65 -1.80 2.30
CA ILE A 40 8.33 -2.42 2.19
C ILE A 40 7.99 -3.20 3.46
N ASN A 41 8.94 -3.96 3.97
CA ASN A 41 8.72 -4.71 5.21
C ASN A 41 8.40 -3.78 6.38
N TYR A 42 9.08 -2.65 6.43
CA TYR A 42 8.81 -1.65 7.45
C TYR A 42 7.35 -1.18 7.36
N LEU A 43 6.88 -0.87 6.16
CA LEU A 43 5.51 -0.40 6.00
C LEU A 43 4.49 -1.50 6.29
N ILE A 44 4.81 -2.75 5.96
CA ILE A 44 3.93 -3.86 6.31
C ILE A 44 3.82 -3.99 7.83
N ASN A 45 4.96 -3.93 8.51
CA ASN A 45 4.97 -4.07 9.96
C ASN A 45 4.24 -2.93 10.66
N LYS A 46 4.20 -1.76 10.03
CA LYS A 46 3.49 -0.61 10.59
C LYS A 46 1.99 -0.66 10.29
N GLY A 47 1.56 -1.62 9.50
CA GLY A 47 0.15 -1.68 9.13
C GLY A 47 -0.25 -0.72 8.03
N ILE A 48 0.72 -0.13 7.35
CA ILE A 48 0.45 0.80 6.26
C ILE A 48 0.22 0.04 4.96
N ILE A 49 1.01 -1.00 4.72
CA ILE A 49 0.80 -1.87 3.58
C ILE A 49 0.09 -3.13 4.04
N ASP A 50 -1.05 -3.40 3.42
CA ASP A 50 -1.85 -4.58 3.71
C ASP A 50 -1.38 -5.78 2.90
N SER A 51 -0.98 -5.55 1.65
CA SER A 51 -0.48 -6.61 0.80
C SER A 51 0.40 -6.00 -0.28
N TYR A 52 1.28 -6.83 -0.82
CA TYR A 52 2.28 -6.38 -1.77
C TYR A 52 2.58 -7.54 -2.71
N ALA A 53 2.52 -7.29 -4.00
CA ALA A 53 2.74 -8.32 -5.00
C ALA A 53 3.51 -7.74 -6.18
N VAL A 54 4.35 -8.55 -6.79
CA VAL A 54 5.13 -8.15 -7.95
C VAL A 54 5.05 -9.27 -8.98
N SER A 55 4.86 -8.87 -10.24
CA SER A 55 4.93 -9.80 -11.35
C SER A 55 6.13 -9.41 -12.22
N MET A 56 7.10 -10.31 -12.31
CA MET A 56 8.22 -10.10 -13.22
C MET A 56 7.84 -10.43 -14.65
N GLU A 57 6.75 -11.16 -14.81
CA GLU A 57 6.27 -11.49 -16.14
C GLU A 57 5.73 -10.25 -16.84
N SER A 58 5.01 -9.42 -16.12
CA SER A 58 4.36 -8.26 -16.71
C SER A 58 5.01 -6.95 -16.30
N TYR A 59 6.04 -6.99 -15.44
CA TYR A 59 6.70 -5.79 -14.92
C TYR A 59 5.69 -4.88 -14.23
N ARG A 60 4.86 -5.49 -13.39
CA ARG A 60 3.84 -4.77 -12.64
C ARG A 60 3.90 -5.14 -11.17
N SER A 61 3.43 -4.22 -10.37
CA SER A 61 3.38 -4.43 -8.93
C SER A 61 2.07 -3.85 -8.41
N TRP A 62 1.56 -4.45 -7.35
CA TRP A 62 0.31 -4.02 -6.73
C TRP A 62 0.54 -3.88 -5.24
N ILE A 63 0.18 -2.72 -4.70
CA ILE A 63 0.33 -2.46 -3.28
C ILE A 63 -1.01 -2.02 -2.74
N MET A 64 -1.49 -2.73 -1.72
CA MET A 64 -2.71 -2.36 -1.03
C MET A 64 -2.32 -1.61 0.22
N MET A 65 -2.80 -0.38 0.39
CA MET A 65 -2.35 0.48 1.47
C MET A 65 -3.52 1.07 2.25
N THR A 66 -3.26 1.36 3.50
CA THR A 66 -4.19 2.07 4.36
C THR A 66 -3.63 3.47 4.59
N ALA A 67 -4.43 4.49 4.32
CA ALA A 67 -3.99 5.87 4.45
C ALA A 67 -5.20 6.78 4.53
N GLU A 68 -4.96 8.05 4.82
CA GLU A 68 -6.03 9.03 4.91
C GLU A 68 -6.46 9.55 3.55
N ASN A 69 -5.52 9.64 2.63
CA ASN A 69 -5.81 10.17 1.29
C ASN A 69 -4.70 9.77 0.33
N LYS A 70 -4.90 10.11 -0.94
CA LYS A 70 -3.94 9.72 -1.96
C LYS A 70 -2.60 10.43 -1.81
N ASP A 71 -2.62 11.64 -1.28
CA ASP A 71 -1.36 12.35 -1.09
C ASP A 71 -0.48 11.64 -0.09
N GLU A 72 -1.07 11.10 0.97
CA GLU A 72 -0.30 10.34 1.93
C GLU A 72 0.27 9.09 1.29
N VAL A 73 -0.51 8.42 0.45
CA VAL A 73 -0.02 7.26 -0.29
C VAL A 73 1.19 7.64 -1.13
N ARG A 74 1.10 8.77 -1.84
CA ARG A 74 2.22 9.21 -2.68
C ARG A 74 3.47 9.46 -1.87
N GLU A 75 3.32 10.02 -0.67
CA GLU A 75 4.48 10.28 0.16
C GLU A 75 5.17 8.99 0.56
N TYR A 76 4.41 7.96 0.86
CA TYR A 76 5.01 6.66 1.16
C TYR A 76 5.73 6.10 -0.06
N LEU A 77 5.13 6.20 -1.24
CA LEU A 77 5.75 5.64 -2.45
C LEU A 77 7.06 6.33 -2.78
N LYS A 78 7.10 7.65 -2.59
CA LYS A 78 8.29 8.42 -2.95
C LYS A 78 9.52 8.02 -2.16
N LYS A 79 9.35 7.41 -1.02
CA LYS A 79 10.48 7.03 -0.18
C LYS A 79 11.11 5.71 -0.58
N SER A 80 10.52 5.01 -1.55
CA SER A 80 11.12 3.77 -2.01
C SER A 80 12.32 4.06 -2.90
N PRO A 81 13.41 3.31 -2.72
CA PRO A 81 14.55 3.43 -3.64
C PRO A 81 14.21 3.12 -5.09
N LEU A 82 13.10 2.40 -5.34
CA LEU A 82 12.71 2.04 -6.69
C LEU A 82 11.74 3.02 -7.31
N TYR A 83 11.40 4.10 -6.60
CA TYR A 83 10.36 5.01 -7.05
C TYR A 83 10.61 5.55 -8.46
N LYS A 84 11.85 5.82 -8.80
CA LYS A 84 12.17 6.41 -10.10
C LYS A 84 11.89 5.47 -11.26
N TYR A 85 11.68 4.19 -10.99
CA TYR A 85 11.40 3.22 -12.04
C TYR A 85 9.91 3.03 -12.27
N TRP A 86 9.06 3.74 -11.55
CA TRP A 86 7.63 3.48 -11.49
C TRP A 86 6.82 4.51 -12.25
N THR A 87 5.79 4.03 -12.95
CA THR A 87 4.61 4.83 -13.24
C THR A 87 3.48 4.11 -12.52
N TYR A 88 2.52 4.87 -11.99
CA TYR A 88 1.53 4.22 -11.15
C TYR A 88 0.22 5.00 -11.11
N GLU A 89 -0.81 4.29 -10.68
CA GLU A 89 -2.13 4.86 -10.42
C GLU A 89 -2.55 4.47 -9.02
N ILE A 90 -3.29 5.34 -8.37
CA ILE A 90 -3.80 5.11 -7.04
C ILE A 90 -5.31 5.16 -7.12
N ASP A 91 -5.97 4.08 -6.69
CA ASP A 91 -7.42 4.02 -6.65
C ASP A 91 -7.86 3.91 -5.20
N GLU A 92 -8.80 4.75 -4.81
CA GLU A 92 -9.44 4.60 -3.50
C GLU A 92 -10.47 3.49 -3.64
N LEU A 93 -10.48 2.55 -2.71
CA LEU A 93 -11.35 1.40 -2.78
C LEU A 93 -12.60 1.63 -1.97
N PHE A 94 -13.75 1.30 -2.58
CA PHE A 94 -15.02 1.38 -1.90
C PHE A 94 -15.26 0.11 -1.07
N VAL A 95 -14.84 -1.04 -1.61
CA VAL A 95 -14.98 -2.31 -0.93
C VAL A 95 -13.62 -3.00 -0.92
N TYR A 96 -13.24 -3.53 0.22
CA TYR A 96 -12.02 -4.28 0.36
C TYR A 96 -12.25 -5.41 1.33
N ASP A 97 -12.26 -6.63 0.83
CA ASP A 97 -12.44 -7.83 1.63
C ASP A 97 -11.26 -8.76 1.43
N GLY A 98 -10.92 -9.47 2.46
CA GLY A 98 -9.87 -10.45 2.40
C GLY A 98 -10.12 -11.51 3.44
N GLN A 99 -9.36 -12.59 3.38
CA GLN A 99 -9.57 -13.67 4.31
C GLN A 99 -9.46 -13.22 5.76
N THR A 100 -8.51 -12.34 6.02
CA THR A 100 -8.30 -11.87 7.39
C THR A 100 -9.40 -10.93 7.84
N TYR A 101 -10.21 -10.44 6.91
CA TYR A 101 -11.29 -9.51 7.23
C TYR A 101 -12.62 -10.18 7.29
N ARG A 102 -12.68 -11.49 6.95
CA ARG A 102 -13.95 -12.18 6.95
C ARG A 102 -14.40 -12.49 8.36
N LEU A 103 -15.69 -12.45 8.55
CA LEU A 103 -16.24 -12.81 9.84
C LEU A 103 -16.02 -14.29 10.10
N PRO A 104 -15.82 -14.67 11.37
CA PRO A 104 -15.59 -16.07 11.68
C PRO A 104 -16.67 -16.99 11.15
N ALA A 105 -17.91 -16.51 11.13
CA ALA A 105 -19.00 -17.34 10.67
C ALA A 105 -18.80 -17.80 9.24
N LEU A 106 -18.18 -16.99 8.43
CA LEU A 106 -17.94 -17.35 7.05
C LEU A 106 -16.93 -18.47 6.93
N GLN A 107 -16.04 -18.54 7.87
CA GLN A 107 -14.99 -19.55 7.84
C GLN A 107 -15.54 -20.91 8.20
N MET A 108 -16.64 -20.94 8.88
CA MET A 108 -17.20 -22.21 9.31
C MET A 108 -17.96 -22.91 8.20
N ASN A 109 -18.19 -22.24 7.13
CA ASN A 109 -18.86 -22.85 6.00
C ASN A 109 -17.86 -23.62 5.14
#